data_0f69c6e3d82d709693de0081cb56fca5
#
_entry.id   0f69c6e3d82d709693de0081cb56fca5
#
_cell.length_a   1.000
_cell.length_b   1.000
_cell.length_c   1.000
_cell.angle_alpha   90.00
_cell.angle_beta   90.00
_cell.angle_gamma   90.00
#
_symmetry.space_group_name_H-M   'P 1'
#
loop_
_entity.id
_entity.type
_entity.pdbx_description
1 polymer ?
#
loop_
_entity_poly.entity_id
_entity_poly.type
_entity_poly.pdbx_seq_one_letter_code
_entity_poly.pdbx_strand_id
1 'polypeptide(L)'
;MKAAILSFTANGKKTAGKVRKALSAEDWIVAENVKCKEEADSYEGSLKEWTGEHWKVSDVLIYVGAVGIAVRAVASFVVSKKEDPAVLVIDELGKYCIPILSGH
;
A
#
# COMPACT_ATOMS: atom_id res chain seq x y z
N MET A 1 -7.50 13.48 -1.94
CA MET A 1 -7.14 12.18 -2.53
C MET A 1 -7.03 11.13 -1.44
N LYS A 2 -7.16 9.87 -1.81
CA LYS A 2 -7.13 8.75 -0.87
C LYS A 2 -5.97 7.81 -1.18
N ALA A 3 -5.26 7.40 -0.14
CA ALA A 3 -4.19 6.41 -0.24
C ALA A 3 -4.42 5.30 0.77
N ALA A 4 -4.01 4.09 0.41
CA ALA A 4 -4.03 2.95 1.32
C ALA A 4 -2.61 2.38 1.39
N ILE A 5 -2.13 2.11 2.59
CA ILE A 5 -0.77 1.66 2.84
C ILE A 5 -0.82 0.33 3.58
N LEU A 6 -0.08 -0.65 3.10
CA LEU A 6 0.07 -1.95 3.76
C LEU A 6 1.54 -2.26 3.95
N SER A 7 1.92 -2.55 5.18
CA SER A 7 3.27 -2.98 5.54
C SER A 7 3.25 -4.42 6.02
N PHE A 8 4.42 -5.06 6.10
CA PHE A 8 4.53 -6.50 6.40
C PHE A 8 5.50 -6.82 7.52
N THR A 9 6.26 -5.83 8.00
CA THR A 9 7.27 -6.02 9.03
C THR A 9 7.21 -4.86 10.02
N ALA A 10 7.88 -5.01 11.15
CA ALA A 10 7.98 -3.94 12.13
C ALA A 10 8.69 -2.71 11.54
N ASN A 11 9.76 -2.93 10.78
CA ASN A 11 10.46 -1.84 10.10
C ASN A 11 9.57 -1.18 9.05
N GLY A 12 8.86 -1.99 8.27
CA GLY A 12 7.92 -1.49 7.27
C GLY A 12 6.80 -0.68 7.89
N LYS A 13 6.31 -1.10 9.05
CA LYS A 13 5.28 -0.35 9.79
C LYS A 13 5.75 1.05 10.16
N LYS A 14 7.01 1.19 10.58
CA LYS A 14 7.60 2.49 10.90
C LYS A 14 7.67 3.38 9.66
N THR A 15 8.12 2.81 8.55
CA THR A 15 8.21 3.52 7.27
C THR A 15 6.81 3.93 6.80
N ALA A 16 5.84 3.02 6.88
CA ALA A 16 4.45 3.31 6.53
C ALA A 16 3.89 4.47 7.35
N GLY A 17 4.22 4.52 8.64
CA GLY A 17 3.79 5.60 9.51
C GLY A 17 4.34 6.96 9.09
N LYS A 18 5.59 7.00 8.62
CA LYS A 18 6.20 8.23 8.12
C LYS A 18 5.52 8.69 6.84
N VAL A 19 5.21 7.75 5.93
CA VAL A 19 4.51 8.05 4.69
C VAL A 19 3.10 8.57 5.00
N ARG A 20 2.39 7.92 5.90
CA ARG A 20 1.05 8.35 6.32
C ARG A 20 1.06 9.78 6.83
N LYS A 21 2.01 10.11 7.70
CA LYS A 21 2.13 11.46 8.25
C LYS A 21 2.39 12.50 7.16
N ALA A 22 3.27 12.18 6.22
CA ALA A 22 3.59 13.09 5.12
C ALA A 22 2.36 13.35 4.24
N LEU A 23 1.63 12.30 3.90
CA LEU A 23 0.43 12.43 3.07
C LEU A 23 -0.69 13.15 3.80
N SER A 24 -0.88 12.84 5.09
CA SER A 24 -1.90 13.52 5.89
C SER A 24 -1.63 15.02 6.02
N ALA A 25 -0.36 15.43 6.05
CA ALA A 25 0.02 16.84 6.08
C ALA A 25 -0.38 17.56 4.78
N GLU A 26 -0.55 16.82 3.69
CA GLU A 26 -1.00 17.33 2.39
C GLU A 26 -2.49 17.07 2.15
N ASP A 27 -3.25 16.88 3.22
CA ASP A 27 -4.70 16.68 3.20
C ASP A 27 -5.17 15.40 2.50
N TRP A 28 -4.32 14.39 2.41
CA TRP A 28 -4.73 13.07 1.94
C TRP A 28 -5.48 12.33 3.03
N ILE A 29 -6.48 11.57 2.63
CA ILE A 29 -7.14 10.60 3.51
C ILE A 29 -6.36 9.29 3.37
N VAL A 30 -5.81 8.78 4.46
CA VAL A 30 -4.91 7.62 4.43
C VAL A 30 -5.43 6.51 5.32
N ALA A 31 -5.58 5.31 4.73
CA ALA A 31 -5.82 4.09 5.47
C ALA A 31 -4.48 3.36 5.58
N GLU A 32 -4.11 2.95 6.78
CA GLU A 32 -2.84 2.26 7.01
C GLU A 32 -3.10 0.98 7.78
N ASN A 33 -2.54 -0.13 7.28
CA ASN A 33 -2.62 -1.43 7.93
C ASN A 33 -1.24 -2.10 7.92
N VAL A 34 -1.05 -3.04 8.82
CA VAL A 34 0.12 -3.92 8.84
C VAL A 34 -0.36 -5.37 8.78
N LYS A 35 0.34 -6.20 8.02
CA LYS A 35 0.07 -7.64 7.97
C LYS A 35 1.33 -8.37 8.44
N CYS A 36 1.43 -8.55 9.75
CA CYS A 36 2.60 -9.11 10.40
C CYS A 36 2.15 -9.84 11.66
N LYS A 37 2.45 -11.13 11.77
CA LYS A 37 1.99 -11.97 12.89
C LYS A 37 2.40 -11.45 14.26
N GLU A 38 3.52 -10.77 14.35
CA GLU A 38 4.05 -10.24 15.59
C GLU A 38 3.37 -8.95 16.05
N GLU A 39 2.54 -8.36 15.19
CA GLU A 39 1.84 -7.11 15.52
C GLU A 39 0.43 -7.41 16.01
N ALA A 40 0.06 -6.83 17.15
CA ALA A 40 -1.26 -7.05 17.75
C ALA A 40 -2.40 -6.52 16.86
N ASP A 41 -2.13 -5.49 16.06
CA ASP A 41 -3.09 -4.86 15.18
C ASP A 41 -2.98 -5.36 13.73
N SER A 42 -2.38 -6.54 13.54
CA SER A 42 -2.23 -7.11 12.21
C SER A 42 -3.57 -7.28 11.50
N TYR A 43 -3.60 -6.91 10.22
CA TYR A 43 -4.76 -7.12 9.36
C TYR A 43 -5.06 -8.62 9.27
N GLU A 44 -6.30 -9.00 9.56
CA GLU A 44 -6.67 -10.42 9.65
C GLU A 44 -6.99 -11.05 8.30
N GLY A 45 -7.37 -10.28 7.31
CA GLY A 45 -7.68 -10.78 5.98
C GLY A 45 -6.43 -11.13 5.19
N SER A 46 -6.64 -11.69 4.00
CA SER A 46 -5.55 -11.99 3.09
C SER A 46 -5.04 -10.73 2.39
N LEU A 47 -3.88 -10.85 1.78
CA LEU A 47 -3.32 -9.78 0.95
C LEU A 47 -4.28 -9.40 -0.18
N LYS A 48 -4.91 -10.40 -0.80
CA LYS A 48 -5.88 -10.20 -1.87
C LYS A 48 -7.13 -9.47 -1.37
N GLU A 49 -7.60 -9.82 -0.19
CA GLU A 49 -8.75 -9.15 0.42
C GLU A 49 -8.45 -7.67 0.69
N TRP A 50 -7.30 -7.37 1.28
CA TRP A 50 -6.90 -5.99 1.53
C TRP A 50 -6.83 -5.19 0.22
N THR A 51 -6.19 -5.77 -0.79
CA THR A 51 -6.05 -5.13 -2.09
C THR A 51 -7.43 -4.85 -2.70
N GLY A 52 -8.33 -5.83 -2.66
CA GLY A 52 -9.67 -5.68 -3.19
C GLY A 52 -10.50 -4.62 -2.48
N GLU A 53 -10.37 -4.53 -1.15
CA GLU A 53 -11.08 -3.52 -0.37
C GLU A 53 -10.70 -2.10 -0.77
N HIS A 54 -9.44 -1.88 -1.13
CA HIS A 54 -8.93 -0.54 -1.40
C HIS A 54 -8.82 -0.18 -2.88
N TRP A 55 -8.94 -1.17 -3.77
CA TRP A 55 -8.66 -1.00 -5.20
C TRP A 55 -9.48 0.11 -5.87
N LYS A 56 -10.80 0.09 -5.65
CA LYS A 56 -11.69 1.04 -6.33
C LYS A 56 -11.91 2.35 -5.56
N VAL A 57 -11.54 2.37 -4.29
CA VAL A 57 -11.82 3.53 -3.43
C VAL A 57 -10.59 4.39 -3.17
N SER A 58 -9.41 3.93 -3.57
CA SER A 58 -8.16 4.66 -3.36
C SER A 58 -7.58 5.16 -4.67
N ASP A 59 -6.94 6.31 -4.61
CA ASP A 59 -6.19 6.85 -5.75
C ASP A 59 -4.82 6.20 -5.86
N VAL A 60 -4.25 5.81 -4.72
CA VAL A 60 -2.92 5.19 -4.66
C VAL A 60 -2.94 4.06 -3.64
N LEU A 61 -2.37 2.92 -4.01
CA LEU A 61 -2.04 1.85 -3.07
C LEU A 61 -0.53 1.82 -2.90
N ILE A 62 -0.09 1.74 -1.64
CA ILE A 62 1.34 1.72 -1.30
C ILE A 62 1.62 0.46 -0.50
N TYR A 63 2.51 -0.37 -1.03
CA TYR A 63 2.99 -1.57 -0.34
C TYR A 63 4.38 -1.30 0.18
N VAL A 64 4.58 -1.47 1.47
CA VAL A 64 5.89 -1.26 2.10
C VAL A 64 6.52 -2.63 2.33
N GLY A 65 7.41 -3.03 1.42
CA GLY A 65 8.03 -4.35 1.46
C GLY A 65 8.59 -4.74 0.10
N ALA A 66 8.57 -6.04 -0.18
CA ALA A 66 9.14 -6.58 -1.42
C ALA A 66 8.23 -6.34 -2.63
N VAL A 67 8.85 -5.98 -3.75
CA VAL A 67 8.14 -5.72 -5.02
C VAL A 67 7.31 -6.92 -5.44
N GLY A 68 7.82 -8.14 -5.30
CA GLY A 68 7.11 -9.35 -5.70
C GLY A 68 5.79 -9.55 -4.97
N ILE A 69 5.70 -9.15 -3.72
CA ILE A 69 4.46 -9.22 -2.96
C ILE A 69 3.41 -8.30 -3.58
N ALA A 70 3.81 -7.07 -3.90
CA ALA A 70 2.91 -6.10 -4.50
C ALA A 70 2.44 -6.54 -5.88
N VAL A 71 3.35 -7.05 -6.71
CA VAL A 71 3.00 -7.54 -8.05
C VAL A 71 1.94 -8.64 -7.97
N ARG A 72 2.13 -9.60 -7.06
CA ARG A 72 1.15 -10.68 -6.86
C ARG A 72 -0.17 -10.15 -6.33
N ALA A 73 -0.11 -9.16 -5.44
CA ALA A 73 -1.31 -8.60 -4.85
C ALA A 73 -2.22 -7.95 -5.88
N VAL A 74 -1.64 -7.21 -6.84
CA VAL A 74 -2.43 -6.42 -7.79
C VAL A 74 -2.77 -7.17 -9.08
N ALA A 75 -2.08 -8.27 -9.38
CA ALA A 75 -2.19 -8.93 -10.68
C ALA A 75 -3.62 -9.25 -11.10
N SER A 76 -4.46 -9.71 -10.18
CA SER A 76 -5.84 -10.07 -10.51
C SER A 76 -6.81 -8.88 -10.55
N PHE A 77 -6.36 -7.68 -10.19
CA PHE A 77 -7.21 -6.49 -10.14
C PHE A 77 -6.95 -5.51 -11.28
N VAL A 78 -5.82 -5.62 -11.94
CA VAL A 78 -5.44 -4.69 -13.01
C VAL A 78 -6.43 -4.78 -14.18
N VAL A 79 -7.00 -3.65 -14.56
CA VAL A 79 -7.99 -3.55 -15.63
C VAL A 79 -7.51 -2.57 -16.70
N SER A 80 -7.30 -1.31 -16.35
CA SER A 80 -6.91 -0.30 -17.34
C SER A 80 -6.20 0.88 -16.66
N LYS A 81 -5.44 1.62 -17.48
CA LYS A 81 -4.78 2.84 -17.01
C LYS A 81 -5.73 3.89 -16.47
N LYS A 82 -6.97 3.92 -17.00
CA LYS A 82 -7.93 4.95 -16.62
C LYS A 82 -8.63 4.67 -15.30
N GLU A 83 -8.83 3.39 -14.99
CA GLU A 83 -9.62 2.98 -13.84
C GLU A 83 -8.80 2.56 -12.64
N ASP A 84 -7.61 2.04 -12.90
CA ASP A 84 -6.77 1.47 -11.85
C ASP A 84 -6.09 2.56 -11.02
N PRO A 85 -5.93 2.33 -9.71
CA PRO A 85 -5.15 3.26 -8.89
C PRO A 85 -3.66 3.19 -9.27
N ALA A 86 -2.91 4.21 -8.89
CA ALA A 86 -1.47 4.11 -8.92
C ALA A 86 -1.05 3.10 -7.84
N VAL A 87 0.00 2.33 -8.11
CA VAL A 87 0.52 1.38 -7.14
C VAL A 87 2.02 1.61 -6.98
N LEU A 88 2.42 1.90 -5.76
CA LEU A 88 3.81 2.18 -5.41
C LEU A 88 4.32 1.11 -4.44
N VAL A 89 5.59 0.79 -4.56
CA VAL A 89 6.27 -0.08 -3.60
C VAL A 89 7.40 0.71 -2.95
N ILE A 90 7.40 0.73 -1.63
CA ILE A 90 8.46 1.38 -0.86
C ILE A 90 9.17 0.27 -0.08
N ASP A 91 10.52 0.24 -0.11
CA ASP A 91 11.23 -0.75 0.67
C ASP A 91 11.05 -0.46 2.17
N GLU A 92 11.22 -1.48 3.00
CA GLU A 92 10.87 -1.35 4.43
C GLU A 92 11.72 -0.34 5.18
N LEU A 93 12.87 0.05 4.65
CA LEU A 93 13.71 1.11 5.23
C LEU A 93 13.43 2.49 4.65
N GLY A 94 12.54 2.57 3.67
CA GLY A 94 12.13 3.84 3.08
C GLY A 94 13.16 4.47 2.14
N LYS A 95 14.10 3.69 1.63
CA LYS A 95 15.17 4.22 0.75
C LYS A 95 14.74 4.35 -0.70
N TYR A 96 13.85 3.50 -1.17
CA TYR A 96 13.44 3.45 -2.57
C TYR A 96 11.93 3.43 -2.68
N CYS A 97 11.42 4.09 -3.72
CA CYS A 97 10.01 4.05 -4.07
C CYS A 97 9.91 3.69 -5.54
N ILE A 98 9.25 2.59 -5.83
CA ILE A 98 9.13 2.04 -7.18
C ILE A 98 7.68 2.06 -7.61
N PRO A 99 7.32 2.83 -8.65
CA PRO A 99 5.98 2.76 -9.20
C PRO A 99 5.85 1.51 -10.07
N ILE A 100 4.88 0.66 -9.76
CA ILE A 100 4.58 -0.51 -10.59
C ILE A 100 3.33 -0.30 -11.44
N LEU A 101 2.41 0.54 -10.99
CA LEU A 101 1.34 1.09 -11.80
C LEU A 101 1.28 2.57 -11.51
N SER A 102 1.46 3.39 -12.54
CA SER A 102 1.58 4.83 -12.31
C SER A 102 0.26 5.60 -12.36
N GLY A 103 -0.85 4.91 -12.57
CA GLY A 103 -2.09 5.57 -12.86
C GLY A 103 -2.01 6.20 -14.25
N HIS A 104 -2.52 7.37 -14.38
CA HIS A 104 -2.47 8.06 -15.68
C HIS A 104 -2.36 9.57 -15.52
#